data_35e7975f237ec83ff34da9f90f348672
#
_entry.id   35e7975f237ec83ff34da9f90f348672
#
_cell.length_a   1.000
_cell.length_b   1.000
_cell.length_c   1.000
_cell.angle_alpha   90.00
_cell.angle_beta   90.00
_cell.angle_gamma   90.00
#
_symmetry.space_group_name_H-M   'P 1'
#
loop_
_entity.id
_entity.type
_entity.pdbx_description
1 polymer ?
#
loop_
_entity_poly.entity_id
_entity_poly.type
_entity_poly.pdbx_seq_one_letter_code
_entity_poly.pdbx_strand_id
1 'polypeptide(L)'
;MKLIAESGSTRTEWALVEDNHLIQRVFTEGLNPFFQTRREISRSVRLGLPEIFFKRKLEQVYYYGAGCTSYEKKNILGASLVAQFKTPIQVESDLLAAARGLFKCEAGIACILGTGSNSCFYDGKIVVKNVKAGGYILGDEGSGAVLGKMFLSDVLKGLAPKYVMTDFFEKFRISPNEVMESVYNRPFPNRFLSTISYFLADYTNDDYVFNLITSNLRSFFTRNVCQYDYKNYPIRFVGSLANSYAAILREVAGEFGIGLDVIEETPMNGLIEFHSLNIEEP
;
A
#
# COMPACT_ATOMS: atom_id res chain seq x y z
N MET A 1 15.07 -22.42 1.15
CA MET A 1 13.69 -21.87 1.05
C MET A 1 13.62 -20.52 1.76
N LYS A 2 13.02 -19.50 1.13
CA LYS A 2 12.85 -18.15 1.66
C LYS A 2 11.37 -17.85 1.85
N LEU A 3 11.03 -17.06 2.84
CA LEU A 3 9.69 -16.50 3.02
C LEU A 3 9.77 -14.99 2.85
N ILE A 4 8.99 -14.47 1.91
CA ILE A 4 8.89 -13.02 1.64
C ILE A 4 7.49 -12.58 2.04
N ALA A 5 7.38 -11.50 2.80
CA ALA A 5 6.11 -10.91 3.20
C ALA A 5 6.09 -9.42 2.91
N GLU A 6 4.97 -8.94 2.37
CA GLU A 6 4.69 -7.52 2.20
C GLU A 6 3.37 -7.19 2.86
N SER A 7 3.36 -6.19 3.74
CA SER A 7 2.22 -5.85 4.58
C SER A 7 1.86 -4.38 4.44
N GLY A 8 0.77 -4.12 3.73
CA GLY A 8 0.11 -2.83 3.76
C GLY A 8 -0.82 -2.66 4.97
N SER A 9 -1.57 -1.55 4.99
CA SER A 9 -2.50 -1.25 6.10
C SER A 9 -3.66 -2.25 6.22
N THR A 10 -4.07 -2.90 5.12
CA THR A 10 -5.28 -3.72 5.06
C THR A 10 -4.98 -5.22 4.99
N ARG A 11 -3.97 -5.61 4.24
CA ARG A 11 -3.60 -7.02 4.03
C ARG A 11 -2.09 -7.21 4.05
N THR A 12 -1.67 -8.43 4.37
CA THR A 12 -0.29 -8.92 4.21
C THR A 12 -0.28 -10.01 3.15
N GLU A 13 0.59 -9.89 2.17
CA GLU A 13 0.88 -10.91 1.18
C GLU A 13 2.12 -11.69 1.60
N TRP A 14 2.02 -13.04 1.59
CA TRP A 14 3.10 -13.96 1.95
C TRP A 14 3.44 -14.83 0.75
N ALA A 15 4.70 -14.91 0.39
CA ALA A 15 5.23 -15.75 -0.67
C ALA A 15 6.29 -16.71 -0.12
N LEU A 16 6.01 -17.99 -0.22
CA LEU A 16 6.98 -19.05 0.05
C LEU A 16 7.73 -19.36 -1.24
N VAL A 17 9.06 -19.21 -1.22
CA VAL A 17 9.92 -19.29 -2.41
C VAL A 17 11.01 -20.35 -2.20
N GLU A 18 11.19 -21.24 -3.17
CA GLU A 18 12.25 -22.25 -3.21
C GLU A 18 12.95 -22.16 -4.56
N ASP A 19 14.28 -22.11 -4.57
CA ASP A 19 15.10 -22.04 -5.78
C ASP A 19 14.62 -20.96 -6.78
N ASN A 20 14.27 -19.79 -6.23
CA ASN A 20 13.73 -18.62 -6.94
C ASN A 20 12.34 -18.84 -7.59
N HIS A 21 11.65 -19.94 -7.28
CA HIS A 21 10.29 -20.21 -7.74
C HIS A 21 9.27 -20.03 -6.62
N LEU A 22 8.16 -19.38 -6.94
CA LEU A 22 7.04 -19.25 -6.02
C LEU A 22 6.38 -20.61 -5.81
N ILE A 23 6.39 -21.09 -4.56
CA ILE A 23 5.74 -22.34 -4.15
C ILE A 23 4.29 -22.10 -3.73
N GLN A 24 4.08 -21.09 -2.89
CA GLN A 24 2.74 -20.76 -2.40
C GLN A 24 2.64 -19.27 -2.07
N ARG A 25 1.48 -18.70 -2.37
CA ARG A 25 1.09 -17.33 -2.03
C ARG A 25 -0.16 -17.35 -1.17
N VAL A 26 -0.17 -16.56 -0.11
CA VAL A 26 -1.29 -16.46 0.83
C VAL A 26 -1.48 -15.00 1.26
N PHE A 27 -2.72 -14.62 1.50
CA PHE A 27 -3.07 -13.30 2.03
C PHE A 27 -3.64 -13.44 3.43
N THR A 28 -3.19 -12.56 4.33
CA THR A 28 -3.72 -12.42 5.68
C THR A 28 -4.10 -10.96 5.96
N GLU A 29 -4.62 -10.65 7.14
CA GLU A 29 -4.82 -9.26 7.55
C GLU A 29 -3.51 -8.47 7.60
N GLY A 30 -3.61 -7.15 7.42
CA GLY A 30 -2.47 -6.24 7.51
C GLY A 30 -1.91 -6.18 8.94
N LEU A 31 -0.59 -6.26 9.03
CA LEU A 31 0.15 -6.17 10.31
C LEU A 31 0.80 -4.80 10.42
N ASN A 32 0.51 -4.08 11.51
CA ASN A 32 1.08 -2.76 11.74
C ASN A 32 1.46 -2.57 13.21
N PRO A 33 2.76 -2.42 13.53
CA PRO A 33 3.25 -2.29 14.89
C PRO A 33 2.90 -0.96 15.58
N PHE A 34 2.25 -0.01 14.88
CA PHE A 34 1.66 1.17 15.52
C PHE A 34 0.35 0.87 16.24
N PHE A 35 -0.41 -0.10 15.74
CA PHE A 35 -1.77 -0.39 16.21
C PHE A 35 -1.90 -1.75 16.88
N GLN A 36 -0.89 -2.61 16.73
CA GLN A 36 -0.91 -3.99 17.23
C GLN A 36 0.27 -4.26 18.14
N THR A 37 0.01 -4.98 19.23
CA THR A 37 1.03 -5.48 20.14
C THR A 37 1.74 -6.70 19.54
N ARG A 38 2.93 -7.02 20.07
CA ARG A 38 3.67 -8.24 19.71
C ARG A 38 2.83 -9.52 19.81
N ARG A 39 1.96 -9.63 20.84
CA ARG A 39 1.10 -10.79 21.05
C ARG A 39 0.02 -10.88 19.96
N GLU A 40 -0.60 -9.78 19.59
CA GLU A 40 -1.61 -9.72 18.54
C GLU A 40 -1.01 -10.07 17.18
N ILE A 41 0.15 -9.51 16.83
CA ILE A 41 0.88 -9.83 15.59
C ILE A 41 1.20 -11.33 15.54
N SER A 42 1.81 -11.88 16.60
CA SER A 42 2.13 -13.31 16.67
C SER A 42 0.90 -14.21 16.50
N ARG A 43 -0.21 -13.83 17.13
CA ARG A 43 -1.49 -14.56 17.03
C ARG A 43 -2.04 -14.49 15.61
N SER A 44 -2.06 -13.30 15.00
CA SER A 44 -2.55 -13.09 13.66
C SER A 44 -1.78 -13.93 12.65
N VAL A 45 -0.45 -13.93 12.71
CA VAL A 45 0.41 -14.76 11.86
C VAL A 45 0.12 -16.24 12.06
N ARG A 46 0.04 -16.69 13.33
CA ARG A 46 -0.18 -18.11 13.65
C ARG A 46 -1.52 -18.65 13.15
N LEU A 47 -2.57 -17.86 13.25
CA LEU A 47 -3.92 -18.24 12.84
C LEU A 47 -4.20 -17.98 11.35
N GLY A 48 -3.53 -17.02 10.75
CA GLY A 48 -3.77 -16.60 9.37
C GLY A 48 -3.01 -17.42 8.33
N LEU A 49 -1.87 -18.03 8.68
CA LEU A 49 -1.05 -18.78 7.73
C LEU A 49 -1.33 -20.27 7.77
N PRO A 50 -1.38 -20.94 6.61
CA PRO A 50 -1.44 -22.40 6.51
C PRO A 50 -0.22 -23.07 7.15
N GLU A 51 -0.42 -24.29 7.63
CA GLU A 51 0.57 -25.07 8.36
C GLU A 51 1.89 -25.29 7.60
N ILE A 52 1.84 -25.34 6.27
CA ILE A 52 3.02 -25.50 5.42
C ILE A 52 4.07 -24.42 5.64
N PHE A 53 3.66 -23.17 5.97
CA PHE A 53 4.57 -22.06 6.25
C PHE A 53 5.40 -22.27 7.52
N PHE A 54 4.93 -23.11 8.44
CA PHE A 54 5.61 -23.39 9.71
C PHE A 54 6.37 -24.72 9.71
N LYS A 55 6.00 -25.66 8.81
CA LYS A 55 6.61 -27.00 8.73
C LYS A 55 7.88 -27.05 7.87
N ARG A 56 8.11 -26.03 7.04
CA ARG A 56 9.27 -26.00 6.16
C ARG A 56 10.47 -25.35 6.86
N LYS A 57 11.67 -25.85 6.57
CA LYS A 57 12.90 -25.23 7.04
C LYS A 57 13.18 -23.99 6.19
N LEU A 58 12.95 -22.81 6.79
CA LEU A 58 13.27 -21.54 6.16
C LEU A 58 14.74 -21.19 6.45
N GLU A 59 15.43 -20.66 5.47
CA GLU A 59 16.79 -20.09 5.58
C GLU A 59 16.72 -18.64 6.06
N GLN A 60 15.75 -17.89 5.51
CA GLN A 60 15.58 -16.47 5.77
C GLN A 60 14.11 -16.07 5.62
N VAL A 61 13.68 -15.11 6.42
CA VAL A 61 12.40 -14.42 6.26
C VAL A 61 12.67 -12.94 6.00
N TYR A 62 12.14 -12.44 4.90
CA TYR A 62 12.14 -11.01 4.53
C TYR A 62 10.75 -10.46 4.75
N TYR A 63 10.61 -9.54 5.67
CA TYR A 63 9.34 -8.89 5.96
C TYR A 63 9.42 -7.40 5.67
N TYR A 64 8.49 -6.92 4.89
CA TYR A 64 8.31 -5.51 4.57
C TYR A 64 6.96 -5.05 5.07
N GLY A 65 6.89 -3.92 5.78
CA GLY A 65 5.60 -3.53 6.31
C GLY A 65 5.40 -2.05 6.58
N ALA A 66 4.14 -1.65 6.42
CA ALA A 66 3.68 -0.35 6.84
C ALA A 66 3.95 -0.15 8.34
N GLY A 67 4.42 1.04 8.70
CA GLY A 67 4.75 1.34 10.10
C GLY A 67 6.11 0.82 10.58
N CYS A 68 6.89 0.09 9.77
CA CYS A 68 8.24 -0.36 10.12
C CYS A 68 9.29 0.74 9.89
N THR A 69 9.06 1.94 10.44
CA THR A 69 9.85 3.15 10.19
C THR A 69 10.92 3.43 11.24
N SER A 70 10.85 2.79 12.41
CA SER A 70 11.84 2.94 13.49
C SER A 70 12.38 1.60 13.94
N TYR A 71 13.57 1.61 14.55
CA TYR A 71 14.18 0.42 15.13
C TYR A 71 13.25 -0.31 16.10
N GLU A 72 12.55 0.45 16.98
CA GLU A 72 11.60 -0.12 17.94
C GLU A 72 10.46 -0.88 17.23
N LYS A 73 9.85 -0.28 16.19
CA LYS A 73 8.74 -0.89 15.45
C LYS A 73 9.18 -2.10 14.64
N LYS A 74 10.36 -2.05 14.03
CA LYS A 74 10.99 -3.19 13.37
C LYS A 74 11.23 -4.34 14.37
N ASN A 75 11.70 -4.04 15.60
CA ASN A 75 11.94 -5.03 16.64
C ASN A 75 10.65 -5.70 17.13
N ILE A 76 9.56 -4.95 17.32
CA ILE A 76 8.26 -5.54 17.71
C ILE A 76 7.85 -6.60 16.69
N LEU A 77 7.94 -6.27 15.41
CA LEU A 77 7.57 -7.16 14.32
C LEU A 77 8.54 -8.34 14.18
N GLY A 78 9.83 -8.06 14.13
CA GLY A 78 10.88 -9.09 14.05
C GLY A 78 10.78 -10.12 15.17
N ALA A 79 10.64 -9.67 16.42
CA ALA A 79 10.48 -10.56 17.56
C ALA A 79 9.19 -11.40 17.51
N SER A 80 8.10 -10.83 16.97
CA SER A 80 6.85 -11.56 16.77
C SER A 80 7.00 -12.68 15.74
N LEU A 81 7.71 -12.42 14.63
CA LEU A 81 7.93 -13.38 13.55
C LEU A 81 8.97 -14.44 13.92
N VAL A 82 10.08 -14.07 14.59
CA VAL A 82 11.08 -15.03 15.09
C VAL A 82 10.42 -16.06 16.00
N ALA A 83 9.48 -15.63 16.86
CA ALA A 83 8.75 -16.54 17.75
C ALA A 83 7.92 -17.60 16.97
N GLN A 84 7.48 -17.29 15.76
CA GLN A 84 6.68 -18.19 14.93
C GLN A 84 7.55 -19.07 14.02
N PHE A 85 8.53 -18.50 13.33
CA PHE A 85 9.30 -19.20 12.29
C PHE A 85 10.63 -19.77 12.77
N LYS A 86 11.15 -19.31 13.92
CA LYS A 86 12.45 -19.73 14.50
C LYS A 86 13.61 -19.60 13.49
N THR A 87 13.56 -18.57 12.67
CA THR A 87 14.46 -18.30 11.54
C THR A 87 14.90 -16.84 11.62
N PRO A 88 16.09 -16.47 11.13
CA PRO A 88 16.47 -15.06 11.00
C PRO A 88 15.43 -14.27 10.22
N ILE A 89 15.10 -13.08 10.71
CA ILE A 89 14.09 -12.19 10.12
C ILE A 89 14.75 -10.85 9.80
N GLN A 90 14.63 -10.41 8.57
CA GLN A 90 14.93 -9.04 8.18
C GLN A 90 13.61 -8.27 8.06
N VAL A 91 13.49 -7.15 8.76
CA VAL A 91 12.28 -6.30 8.76
C VAL A 91 12.61 -4.96 8.14
N GLU A 92 11.89 -4.61 7.07
CA GLU A 92 12.04 -3.35 6.35
C GLU A 92 10.68 -2.64 6.17
N SER A 93 10.72 -1.39 5.68
CA SER A 93 9.52 -0.63 5.39
C SER A 93 8.84 -1.09 4.10
N ASP A 94 7.53 -0.89 4.02
CA ASP A 94 6.72 -1.03 2.79
C ASP A 94 7.25 -0.17 1.63
N LEU A 95 7.80 1.00 1.95
CA LEU A 95 8.39 1.89 0.96
C LEU A 95 9.65 1.28 0.31
N LEU A 96 10.50 0.59 1.08
CA LEU A 96 11.63 -0.14 0.53
C LEU A 96 11.17 -1.38 -0.26
N ALA A 97 10.06 -2.01 0.13
CA ALA A 97 9.44 -3.07 -0.67
C ALA A 97 9.01 -2.56 -2.05
N ALA A 98 8.31 -1.43 -2.08
CA ALA A 98 7.91 -0.79 -3.33
C ALA A 98 9.12 -0.47 -4.22
N ALA A 99 10.17 0.13 -3.63
CA ALA A 99 11.38 0.48 -4.36
C ALA A 99 12.09 -0.75 -4.93
N ARG A 100 12.36 -1.75 -4.11
CA ARG A 100 13.01 -3.01 -4.54
C ARG A 100 12.14 -3.79 -5.53
N GLY A 101 10.84 -3.86 -5.30
CA GLY A 101 9.90 -4.54 -6.20
C GLY A 101 9.81 -3.90 -7.57
N LEU A 102 9.76 -2.57 -7.63
CA LEU A 102 9.62 -1.82 -8.88
C LEU A 102 10.94 -1.68 -9.66
N PHE A 103 12.06 -1.49 -8.96
CA PHE A 103 13.32 -1.08 -9.59
C PHE A 103 14.45 -2.10 -9.44
N LYS A 104 14.35 -3.07 -8.54
CA LYS A 104 15.44 -4.00 -8.19
C LYS A 104 16.69 -3.25 -7.76
N CYS A 105 17.68 -3.12 -8.67
CA CYS A 105 18.94 -2.41 -8.44
C CYS A 105 19.05 -1.11 -9.25
N GLU A 106 17.97 -0.72 -9.95
CA GLU A 106 17.95 0.53 -10.72
C GLU A 106 17.52 1.70 -9.86
N ALA A 107 17.98 2.90 -10.18
CA ALA A 107 17.52 4.11 -9.51
C ALA A 107 16.17 4.58 -10.08
N GLY A 108 15.29 5.10 -9.20
CA GLY A 108 14.01 5.62 -9.63
C GLY A 108 13.14 6.16 -8.50
N ILE A 109 11.96 6.65 -8.85
CA ILE A 109 10.97 7.18 -7.92
C ILE A 109 9.86 6.15 -7.75
N ALA A 110 9.84 5.49 -6.59
CA ALA A 110 8.80 4.52 -6.24
C ALA A 110 7.63 5.23 -5.56
N CYS A 111 6.41 4.95 -6.04
CA CYS A 111 5.18 5.52 -5.52
C CYS A 111 4.22 4.40 -5.10
N ILE A 112 3.66 4.52 -3.90
CA ILE A 112 2.62 3.63 -3.37
C ILE A 112 1.28 4.38 -3.38
N LEU A 113 0.25 3.82 -4.05
CA LEU A 113 -1.13 4.27 -3.93
C LEU A 113 -2.03 3.09 -3.54
N GLY A 114 -2.45 3.07 -2.29
CA GLY A 114 -3.30 2.06 -1.69
C GLY A 114 -4.30 2.68 -0.72
N THR A 115 -4.49 2.09 0.46
CA THR A 115 -5.28 2.70 1.54
C THR A 115 -4.74 4.07 1.94
N GLY A 116 -3.42 4.18 2.13
CA GLY A 116 -2.65 5.43 2.20
C GLY A 116 -1.83 5.63 0.94
N SER A 117 -0.96 6.65 0.94
CA SER A 117 0.03 6.88 -0.13
C SER A 117 1.41 7.17 0.44
N ASN A 118 2.43 6.88 -0.34
CA ASN A 118 3.82 7.23 -0.01
C ASN A 118 4.67 7.31 -1.28
N SER A 119 5.85 7.90 -1.19
CA SER A 119 6.80 7.96 -2.31
C SER A 119 8.24 8.08 -1.84
N CYS A 120 9.18 7.62 -2.64
CA CYS A 120 10.60 7.83 -2.38
C CYS A 120 11.44 7.91 -3.66
N PHE A 121 12.60 8.54 -3.54
CA PHE A 121 13.70 8.33 -4.46
C PHE A 121 14.60 7.21 -3.92
N TYR A 122 14.81 6.21 -4.76
CA TYR A 122 15.65 5.04 -4.52
C TYR A 122 16.85 5.08 -5.46
N ASP A 123 18.05 4.87 -4.95
CA ASP A 123 19.30 4.95 -5.74
C ASP A 123 19.74 3.60 -6.33
N GLY A 124 18.90 2.58 -6.19
CA GLY A 124 19.21 1.18 -6.55
C GLY A 124 19.67 0.33 -5.37
N LYS A 125 19.88 0.92 -4.18
CA LYS A 125 20.32 0.23 -2.95
C LYS A 125 19.49 0.62 -1.73
N ILE A 126 19.32 1.93 -1.51
CA ILE A 126 18.63 2.48 -0.34
C ILE A 126 17.63 3.58 -0.74
N VAL A 127 16.69 3.85 0.13
CA VAL A 127 15.82 5.02 0.02
C VAL A 127 16.60 6.26 0.46
N VAL A 128 16.93 7.13 -0.52
CA VAL A 128 17.72 8.35 -0.29
C VAL A 128 16.86 9.52 0.14
N LYS A 129 15.64 9.65 -0.43
CA LYS A 129 14.72 10.74 -0.12
C LYS A 129 13.30 10.20 -0.02
N ASN A 130 12.58 10.63 1.01
CA ASN A 130 11.16 10.35 1.19
C ASN A 130 10.41 11.65 1.48
N VAL A 131 9.41 11.98 0.66
CA VAL A 131 8.43 13.01 0.98
C VAL A 131 7.44 12.42 1.97
N LYS A 132 7.26 13.07 3.13
CA LYS A 132 6.42 12.54 4.21
C LYS A 132 4.98 12.38 3.77
N ALA A 133 4.43 11.19 3.92
CA ALA A 133 3.06 10.87 3.57
C ALA A 133 2.02 11.64 4.40
N GLY A 134 2.29 11.86 5.68
CA GLY A 134 1.44 12.65 6.57
C GLY A 134 0.21 11.92 7.13
N GLY A 135 -0.18 10.78 6.54
CA GLY A 135 -1.39 10.04 6.90
C GLY A 135 -2.67 10.69 6.36
N TYR A 136 -3.79 9.99 6.45
CA TYR A 136 -5.06 10.37 5.80
C TYR A 136 -5.69 11.69 6.30
N ILE A 137 -5.21 12.26 7.42
CA ILE A 137 -5.66 13.54 7.95
C ILE A 137 -4.83 14.69 7.37
N LEU A 138 -3.49 14.58 7.39
CA LEU A 138 -2.57 15.67 7.05
C LEU A 138 -1.95 15.53 5.66
N GLY A 139 -2.16 14.39 4.98
CA GLY A 139 -1.55 14.06 3.70
C GLY A 139 -2.26 12.88 3.05
N ASP A 140 -1.49 11.86 2.63
CA ASP A 140 -1.92 10.69 1.88
C ASP A 140 -2.67 11.05 0.58
N GLU A 141 -2.35 12.18 -0.05
CA GLU A 141 -2.90 12.57 -1.33
C GLU A 141 -2.74 11.42 -2.35
N GLY A 142 -3.70 11.24 -3.22
CA GLY A 142 -3.73 10.13 -4.18
C GLY A 142 -4.18 8.80 -3.60
N SER A 143 -4.38 8.68 -2.29
CA SER A 143 -4.80 7.43 -1.63
C SER A 143 -6.30 7.17 -1.71
N GLY A 144 -6.70 5.91 -1.46
CA GLY A 144 -8.09 5.53 -1.34
C GLY A 144 -8.78 6.17 -0.14
N ALA A 145 -8.07 6.37 0.97
CA ALA A 145 -8.63 7.04 2.15
C ALA A 145 -8.95 8.51 1.88
N VAL A 146 -8.08 9.23 1.17
CA VAL A 146 -8.33 10.62 0.80
C VAL A 146 -9.45 10.71 -0.23
N LEU A 147 -9.47 9.84 -1.24
CA LEU A 147 -10.56 9.80 -2.22
C LEU A 147 -11.91 9.55 -1.54
N GLY A 148 -12.00 8.56 -0.65
CA GLY A 148 -13.21 8.28 0.11
C GLY A 148 -13.62 9.43 1.03
N LYS A 149 -12.67 10.10 1.66
CA LYS A 149 -12.92 11.31 2.47
C LYS A 149 -13.52 12.44 1.63
N MET A 150 -12.97 12.71 0.44
CA MET A 150 -13.51 13.72 -0.47
C MET A 150 -14.94 13.39 -0.86
N PHE A 151 -15.20 12.17 -1.32
CA PHE A 151 -16.54 11.72 -1.69
C PHE A 151 -17.53 11.82 -0.53
N LEU A 152 -17.20 11.32 0.65
CA LEU A 152 -18.10 11.40 1.81
C LEU A 152 -18.39 12.83 2.26
N SER A 153 -17.42 13.73 2.14
CA SER A 153 -17.65 15.15 2.41
C SER A 153 -18.73 15.72 1.50
N ASP A 154 -18.70 15.36 0.21
CA ASP A 154 -19.69 15.82 -0.78
C ASP A 154 -21.04 15.14 -0.56
N VAL A 155 -21.08 13.85 -0.25
CA VAL A 155 -22.30 13.10 0.07
C VAL A 155 -23.04 13.72 1.26
N LEU A 156 -22.32 13.99 2.36
CA LEU A 156 -22.92 14.57 3.58
C LEU A 156 -23.42 16.01 3.39
N LYS A 157 -22.89 16.73 2.39
CA LYS A 157 -23.31 18.09 2.04
C LYS A 157 -24.33 18.13 0.88
N GLY A 158 -24.68 16.98 0.31
CA GLY A 158 -25.59 16.90 -0.84
C GLY A 158 -24.99 17.46 -2.14
N LEU A 159 -23.67 17.49 -2.28
CA LEU A 159 -22.94 17.97 -3.45
C LEU A 159 -22.69 16.89 -4.49
N ALA A 160 -22.63 15.62 -4.08
CA ALA A 160 -22.49 14.49 -5.00
C ALA A 160 -23.79 14.28 -5.81
N PRO A 161 -23.74 13.71 -7.02
CA PRO A 161 -24.94 13.38 -7.80
C PRO A 161 -25.86 12.45 -7.05
N LYS A 162 -27.19 12.73 -7.08
CA LYS A 162 -28.20 12.00 -6.29
C LYS A 162 -28.16 10.48 -6.51
N TYR A 163 -28.00 10.04 -7.77
CA TYR A 163 -27.94 8.62 -8.08
C TYR A 163 -26.70 7.95 -7.47
N VAL A 164 -25.52 8.59 -7.50
CA VAL A 164 -24.29 8.04 -6.88
C VAL A 164 -24.46 7.96 -5.37
N MET A 165 -25.10 8.97 -4.75
CA MET A 165 -25.42 8.95 -3.30
C MET A 165 -26.37 7.81 -2.94
N THR A 166 -27.44 7.63 -3.72
CA THR A 166 -28.41 6.57 -3.49
C THR A 166 -27.75 5.20 -3.56
N ASP A 167 -27.03 4.93 -4.64
CA ASP A 167 -26.29 3.68 -4.85
C ASP A 167 -25.25 3.43 -3.75
N PHE A 168 -24.57 4.49 -3.29
CA PHE A 168 -23.63 4.39 -2.17
C PHE A 168 -24.33 3.91 -0.89
N PHE A 169 -25.42 4.56 -0.47
CA PHE A 169 -26.12 4.17 0.75
C PHE A 169 -26.76 2.79 0.65
N GLU A 170 -27.25 2.41 -0.53
CA GLU A 170 -27.80 1.06 -0.77
C GLU A 170 -26.70 -0.02 -0.72
N LYS A 171 -25.56 0.21 -1.41
CA LYS A 171 -24.44 -0.75 -1.47
C LYS A 171 -23.81 -0.98 -0.10
N PHE A 172 -23.57 0.09 0.65
CA PHE A 172 -22.94 -0.01 1.97
C PHE A 172 -23.93 -0.30 3.10
N ARG A 173 -25.26 -0.15 2.87
CA ARG A 173 -26.33 -0.33 3.85
C ARG A 173 -26.09 0.45 5.14
N ILE A 174 -25.68 1.70 5.01
CA ILE A 174 -25.36 2.61 6.11
C ILE A 174 -26.13 3.92 5.96
N SER A 175 -26.40 4.57 7.09
CA SER A 175 -26.98 5.91 7.18
C SER A 175 -25.89 6.99 7.27
N PRO A 176 -26.22 8.27 7.03
CA PRO A 176 -25.28 9.38 7.27
C PRO A 176 -24.68 9.40 8.69
N ASN A 177 -25.46 9.04 9.70
CA ASN A 177 -24.99 8.97 11.09
C ASN A 177 -23.95 7.84 11.26
N GLU A 178 -24.15 6.68 10.63
CA GLU A 178 -23.19 5.57 10.68
C GLU A 178 -21.91 5.87 9.89
N VAL A 179 -21.98 6.71 8.86
CA VAL A 179 -20.77 7.25 8.20
C VAL A 179 -19.96 8.06 9.21
N MET A 180 -20.58 8.99 9.94
CA MET A 180 -19.91 9.78 10.97
C MET A 180 -19.32 8.90 12.07
N GLU A 181 -20.08 7.92 12.54
CA GLU A 181 -19.62 6.93 13.52
C GLU A 181 -18.39 6.16 13.02
N SER A 182 -18.40 5.74 11.76
CA SER A 182 -17.30 4.97 11.17
C SER A 182 -16.00 5.78 10.99
N VAL A 183 -16.13 7.08 10.78
CA VAL A 183 -14.97 7.98 10.58
C VAL A 183 -14.39 8.46 11.91
N TYR A 184 -15.23 8.75 12.92
CA TYR A 184 -14.78 9.44 14.14
C TYR A 184 -14.67 8.54 15.37
N ASN A 185 -15.46 7.44 15.45
CA ASN A 185 -15.53 6.65 16.67
C ASN A 185 -15.06 5.20 16.49
N ARG A 186 -15.11 4.64 15.26
CA ARG A 186 -14.66 3.26 15.02
C ARG A 186 -13.16 3.16 14.77
N PRO A 187 -12.53 2.01 15.07
CA PRO A 187 -11.11 1.79 14.76
C PRO A 187 -10.88 1.74 13.24
N PHE A 188 -9.68 2.15 12.82
CA PHE A 188 -9.22 2.11 11.43
C PHE A 188 -10.10 2.88 10.42
N PRO A 189 -10.42 4.16 10.67
CA PRO A 189 -11.26 4.95 9.78
C PRO A 189 -10.67 5.07 8.36
N ASN A 190 -9.34 5.07 8.23
CA ASN A 190 -8.65 5.07 6.93
C ASN A 190 -9.00 3.83 6.08
N ARG A 191 -9.19 2.66 6.69
CA ARG A 191 -9.63 1.45 5.97
C ARG A 191 -11.05 1.61 5.46
N PHE A 192 -11.97 2.08 6.32
CA PHE A 192 -13.34 2.38 5.92
C PHE A 192 -13.39 3.37 4.76
N LEU A 193 -12.69 4.50 4.88
CA LEU A 193 -12.60 5.50 3.82
C LEU A 193 -12.07 4.90 2.51
N SER A 194 -11.03 4.08 2.59
CA SER A 194 -10.44 3.45 1.40
C SER A 194 -11.38 2.46 0.71
N THR A 195 -12.32 1.82 1.41
CA THR A 195 -13.29 0.92 0.75
C THR A 195 -14.19 1.64 -0.25
N ILE A 196 -14.40 2.93 -0.05
CA ILE A 196 -15.22 3.78 -0.92
C ILE A 196 -14.56 3.98 -2.29
N SER A 197 -13.23 3.97 -2.35
CA SER A 197 -12.53 4.07 -3.64
C SER A 197 -12.87 2.92 -4.59
N TYR A 198 -13.12 1.71 -4.08
CA TYR A 198 -13.56 0.58 -4.92
C TYR A 198 -15.00 0.73 -5.41
N PHE A 199 -15.86 1.40 -4.65
CA PHE A 199 -17.20 1.76 -5.11
C PHE A 199 -17.12 2.78 -6.26
N LEU A 200 -16.30 3.80 -6.12
CA LEU A 200 -16.13 4.84 -7.13
C LEU A 200 -15.50 4.31 -8.43
N ALA A 201 -14.79 3.19 -8.40
CA ALA A 201 -14.23 2.57 -9.60
C ALA A 201 -15.31 2.11 -10.61
N ASP A 202 -16.53 1.83 -10.13
CA ASP A 202 -17.68 1.48 -10.99
C ASP A 202 -18.25 2.69 -11.75
N TYR A 203 -17.84 3.92 -11.38
CA TYR A 203 -18.36 5.20 -11.90
C TYR A 203 -17.30 6.07 -12.61
N THR A 204 -16.21 5.48 -13.09
CA THR A 204 -15.11 6.24 -13.72
C THR A 204 -15.51 7.01 -14.97
N ASN A 205 -16.63 6.64 -15.62
CA ASN A 205 -17.19 7.34 -16.78
C ASN A 205 -18.12 8.51 -16.39
N ASP A 206 -18.37 8.73 -15.10
CA ASP A 206 -19.16 9.85 -14.60
C ASP A 206 -18.26 11.07 -14.39
N ASP A 207 -18.64 12.22 -14.94
CA ASP A 207 -17.81 13.44 -14.89
C ASP A 207 -17.48 13.90 -13.47
N TYR A 208 -18.43 13.77 -12.52
CA TYR A 208 -18.18 14.14 -11.13
C TYR A 208 -17.15 13.21 -10.49
N VAL A 209 -17.33 11.88 -10.66
CA VAL A 209 -16.43 10.88 -10.08
C VAL A 209 -15.05 10.95 -10.74
N PHE A 210 -14.99 11.11 -12.07
CA PHE A 210 -13.74 11.30 -12.79
C PHE A 210 -12.97 12.52 -12.29
N ASN A 211 -13.65 13.68 -12.13
CA ASN A 211 -13.04 14.88 -11.59
C ASN A 211 -12.55 14.72 -10.15
N LEU A 212 -13.28 13.97 -9.32
CA LEU A 212 -12.88 13.68 -7.95
C LEU A 212 -11.58 12.86 -7.91
N ILE A 213 -11.51 11.79 -8.72
CA ILE A 213 -10.33 10.91 -8.83
C ILE A 213 -9.12 11.69 -9.36
N THR A 214 -9.30 12.42 -10.47
CA THR A 214 -8.20 13.20 -11.08
C THR A 214 -7.67 14.29 -10.16
N SER A 215 -8.56 14.97 -9.41
CA SER A 215 -8.16 15.98 -8.42
C SER A 215 -7.31 15.36 -7.29
N ASN A 216 -7.69 14.19 -6.79
CA ASN A 216 -6.92 13.48 -5.78
C ASN A 216 -5.53 13.06 -6.31
N LEU A 217 -5.48 12.50 -7.52
CA LEU A 217 -4.22 12.09 -8.16
C LEU A 217 -3.33 13.29 -8.50
N ARG A 218 -3.86 14.39 -9.05
CA ARG A 218 -3.09 15.63 -9.30
C ARG A 218 -2.46 16.16 -8.01
N SER A 219 -3.19 16.08 -6.88
CA SER A 219 -2.65 16.47 -5.58
C SER A 219 -1.44 15.64 -5.19
N PHE A 220 -1.45 14.32 -5.46
CA PHE A 220 -0.29 13.46 -5.24
C PHE A 220 0.92 13.86 -6.09
N PHE A 221 0.73 14.07 -7.39
CA PHE A 221 1.83 14.52 -8.26
C PHE A 221 2.40 15.86 -7.77
N THR A 222 1.55 16.84 -7.54
CA THR A 222 1.97 18.20 -7.16
C THR A 222 2.70 18.20 -5.81
N ARG A 223 2.18 17.49 -4.81
CA ARG A 223 2.67 17.57 -3.43
C ARG A 223 3.77 16.56 -3.12
N ASN A 224 3.85 15.45 -3.88
CA ASN A 224 4.83 14.40 -3.64
C ASN A 224 5.81 14.25 -4.81
N VAL A 225 5.34 13.85 -6.00
CA VAL A 225 6.20 13.51 -7.13
C VAL A 225 7.05 14.69 -7.60
N CYS A 226 6.46 15.88 -7.72
CA CYS A 226 7.17 17.09 -8.16
C CYS A 226 8.27 17.58 -7.19
N GLN A 227 8.37 17.01 -5.99
CA GLN A 227 9.47 17.30 -5.05
C GLN A 227 10.74 16.49 -5.32
N TYR A 228 10.69 15.49 -6.22
CA TYR A 228 11.84 14.70 -6.67
C TYR A 228 12.39 15.24 -8.00
N ASP A 229 13.51 14.71 -8.43
CA ASP A 229 14.04 14.95 -9.79
C ASP A 229 13.32 14.05 -10.82
N TYR A 230 12.01 14.23 -10.90
CA TYR A 230 11.10 13.40 -11.69
C TYR A 230 11.29 13.51 -13.21
N LYS A 231 12.08 14.49 -13.68
CA LYS A 231 12.40 14.65 -15.10
C LYS A 231 13.55 13.75 -15.56
N ASN A 232 14.41 13.34 -14.63
CA ASN A 232 15.62 12.59 -14.92
C ASN A 232 15.55 11.12 -14.46
N TYR A 233 14.55 10.76 -13.66
CA TYR A 233 14.38 9.39 -13.14
C TYR A 233 13.02 8.81 -13.50
N PRO A 234 12.95 7.49 -13.81
CA PRO A 234 11.68 6.81 -14.05
C PRO A 234 10.82 6.80 -12.79
N ILE A 235 9.51 6.92 -12.99
CA ILE A 235 8.50 6.91 -11.94
C ILE A 235 7.64 5.68 -12.13
N ARG A 236 7.56 4.83 -11.10
CA ARG A 236 6.78 3.60 -11.11
C ARG A 236 5.84 3.55 -9.93
N PHE A 237 4.69 2.93 -10.12
CA PHE A 237 3.63 2.87 -9.12
C PHE A 237 3.35 1.45 -8.69
N VAL A 238 3.01 1.30 -7.42
CA VAL A 238 2.48 0.06 -6.85
C VAL A 238 1.32 0.35 -5.91
N GLY A 239 0.39 -0.58 -5.83
CA GLY A 239 -0.73 -0.53 -4.90
C GLY A 239 -2.07 -0.75 -5.58
N SER A 240 -3.04 -1.20 -4.80
CA SER A 240 -4.37 -1.55 -5.29
C SER A 240 -5.12 -0.38 -5.92
N LEU A 241 -4.96 0.83 -5.38
CA LEU A 241 -5.56 2.02 -5.97
C LEU A 241 -4.87 2.41 -7.27
N ALA A 242 -3.53 2.38 -7.32
CA ALA A 242 -2.78 2.66 -8.55
C ALA A 242 -3.22 1.73 -9.69
N ASN A 243 -3.40 0.44 -9.39
CA ASN A 243 -3.83 -0.56 -10.35
C ASN A 243 -5.29 -0.36 -10.77
N SER A 244 -6.22 -0.12 -9.82
CA SER A 244 -7.64 0.09 -10.10
C SER A 244 -7.90 1.31 -10.98
N TYR A 245 -7.11 2.36 -10.85
CA TYR A 245 -7.24 3.61 -11.62
C TYR A 245 -6.09 3.82 -12.62
N ALA A 246 -5.44 2.75 -13.08
CA ALA A 246 -4.23 2.82 -13.89
C ALA A 246 -4.38 3.68 -15.18
N ALA A 247 -5.54 3.65 -15.83
CA ALA A 247 -5.80 4.47 -17.01
C ALA A 247 -5.83 5.97 -16.66
N ILE A 248 -6.60 6.35 -15.63
CA ILE A 248 -6.72 7.73 -15.17
C ILE A 248 -5.38 8.22 -14.58
N LEU A 249 -4.65 7.35 -13.89
CA LEU A 249 -3.32 7.67 -13.34
C LEU A 249 -2.32 8.02 -14.45
N ARG A 250 -2.34 7.28 -15.58
CA ARG A 250 -1.50 7.59 -16.75
C ARG A 250 -1.90 8.91 -17.41
N GLU A 251 -3.20 9.19 -17.51
CA GLU A 251 -3.71 10.46 -18.05
C GLU A 251 -3.23 11.64 -17.20
N VAL A 252 -3.42 11.57 -15.88
CA VAL A 252 -2.97 12.62 -14.96
C VAL A 252 -1.44 12.77 -14.98
N ALA A 253 -0.67 11.66 -15.05
CA ALA A 253 0.79 11.73 -15.18
C ALA A 253 1.23 12.47 -16.44
N GLY A 254 0.49 12.26 -17.55
CA GLY A 254 0.72 12.96 -18.83
C GLY A 254 0.59 14.48 -18.72
N GLU A 255 -0.27 15.01 -17.83
CA GLU A 255 -0.39 16.45 -17.57
C GLU A 255 0.92 17.05 -17.00
N PHE A 256 1.74 16.24 -16.35
CA PHE A 256 3.04 16.61 -15.80
C PHE A 256 4.21 16.27 -16.73
N GLY A 257 3.92 15.76 -17.95
CA GLY A 257 4.94 15.30 -18.90
C GLY A 257 5.61 13.98 -18.48
N ILE A 258 4.93 13.16 -17.67
CA ILE A 258 5.43 11.91 -17.12
C ILE A 258 4.80 10.73 -17.87
N GLY A 259 5.64 9.87 -18.48
CA GLY A 259 5.21 8.56 -18.98
C GLY A 259 5.35 7.50 -17.91
N LEU A 260 4.28 6.76 -17.62
CA LEU A 260 4.28 5.65 -16.66
C LEU A 260 4.37 4.31 -17.40
N ASP A 261 5.51 3.64 -17.27
CA ASP A 261 5.78 2.31 -17.85
C ASP A 261 5.23 1.18 -16.97
N VAL A 262 5.40 1.29 -15.65
CA VAL A 262 5.06 0.25 -14.67
C VAL A 262 4.05 0.74 -13.65
N ILE A 263 2.93 0.03 -13.55
CA ILE A 263 1.93 0.14 -12.48
C ILE A 263 1.57 -1.28 -12.06
N GLU A 264 1.91 -1.66 -10.83
CA GLU A 264 1.71 -3.00 -10.27
C GLU A 264 0.70 -2.99 -9.12
N GLU A 265 -0.07 -4.05 -8.96
CA GLU A 265 -0.99 -4.17 -7.81
C GLU A 265 -0.22 -4.39 -6.50
N THR A 266 0.84 -5.21 -6.53
CA THR A 266 1.70 -5.51 -5.38
C THR A 266 3.16 -5.55 -5.80
N PRO A 267 4.11 -5.28 -4.90
CA PRO A 267 5.54 -5.38 -5.23
C PRO A 267 6.06 -6.82 -5.21
N MET A 268 5.24 -7.83 -4.89
CA MET A 268 5.69 -9.17 -4.52
C MET A 268 6.47 -9.87 -5.63
N ASN A 269 6.01 -9.80 -6.88
CA ASN A 269 6.72 -10.45 -7.99
C ASN A 269 8.14 -9.87 -8.14
N GLY A 270 8.24 -8.54 -8.11
CA GLY A 270 9.54 -7.87 -8.16
C GLY A 270 10.41 -8.12 -6.91
N LEU A 271 9.81 -8.31 -5.74
CA LEU A 271 10.55 -8.71 -4.53
C LEU A 271 11.10 -10.15 -4.64
N ILE A 272 10.34 -11.08 -5.21
CA ILE A 272 10.82 -12.44 -5.49
C ILE A 272 12.04 -12.38 -6.43
N GLU A 273 11.94 -11.60 -7.50
CA GLU A 273 13.06 -11.37 -8.43
C GLU A 273 14.26 -10.73 -7.71
N PHE A 274 14.04 -9.65 -6.93
CA PHE A 274 15.08 -8.97 -6.17
C PHE A 274 15.83 -9.93 -5.24
N HIS A 275 15.12 -10.74 -4.46
CA HIS A 275 15.72 -11.72 -3.55
C HIS A 275 16.27 -12.97 -4.24
N SER A 276 16.09 -13.11 -5.55
CA SER A 276 16.76 -14.11 -6.38
C SER A 276 18.13 -13.65 -6.88
N LEU A 277 18.33 -12.33 -6.95
CA LEU A 277 19.63 -11.75 -7.26
C LEU A 277 20.53 -11.96 -6.03
N ASN A 278 21.70 -12.58 -6.20
CA ASN A 278 22.67 -12.75 -5.12
C ASN A 278 23.38 -11.39 -4.86
N ILE A 279 22.64 -10.42 -4.33
CA ILE A 279 23.13 -9.10 -3.99
C ILE A 279 23.57 -9.15 -2.54
N GLU A 280 24.83 -8.80 -2.27
CA GLU A 280 25.27 -8.49 -0.90
C GLU A 280 24.50 -7.24 -0.44
N GLU A 281 23.62 -7.41 0.53
CA GLU A 281 22.93 -6.28 1.16
C GLU A 281 23.94 -5.48 2.00
N PRO A 282 23.91 -4.14 1.95
CA PRO A 282 24.83 -3.28 2.68
C PRO A 282 24.72 -3.39 4.20
#